data_fdb5467facc243fead21dcb3f72d8028
#
_entry.id   fdb5467facc243fead21dcb3f72d8028
#
_cell.length_a   1.000
_cell.length_b   1.000
_cell.length_c   1.000
_cell.angle_alpha   90.00
_cell.angle_beta   90.00
_cell.angle_gamma   90.00
#
_symmetry.space_group_name_H-M   'P 1'
#
loop_
_entity.id
_entity.type
_entity.pdbx_description
1 polymer ?
#
loop_
_entity_poly.entity_id
_entity_poly.type
_entity_poly.pdbx_seq_one_letter_code
_entity_poly.pdbx_strand_id
1 'polypeptide(L)'
;YILTKNNKSLIIDPGADENFIVSRIKKLNTTPIAILLTHHHEDHTGCVKPLSSMYGIKVYDYNNLFEGNHQIEDFSFEVIYTKGHSATSVTYYFPKEKVMFVGDFIFYENIGRTDLPTGDYKEMIRSIDKIGEYPNDTKIYPGHGRTTTLEHEKKYNEYFLFDK
;
A
#
# COMPACT_ATOMS: atom_id res chain seq x y z
N TYR A 1 5.69 -3.33 5.02
CA TYR A 1 6.78 -2.36 4.91
C TYR A 1 6.92 -1.52 6.18
N ILE A 2 8.10 -0.91 6.39
CA ILE A 2 8.36 0.04 7.47
C ILE A 2 8.99 1.29 6.84
N LEU A 3 8.27 2.41 6.89
CA LEU A 3 8.75 3.71 6.43
C LEU A 3 9.30 4.48 7.60
N THR A 4 10.48 5.07 7.45
CA THR A 4 11.14 5.79 8.54
C THR A 4 11.43 7.24 8.17
N LYS A 5 11.20 8.14 9.13
CA LYS A 5 11.51 9.57 9.01
C LYS A 5 11.64 10.18 10.41
N ASN A 6 12.71 10.94 10.65
CA ASN A 6 12.93 11.65 11.94
C ASN A 6 12.72 10.77 13.18
N ASN A 7 13.32 9.57 13.20
CA ASN A 7 13.20 8.56 14.27
C ASN A 7 11.76 8.04 14.51
N LYS A 8 10.83 8.29 13.59
CA LYS A 8 9.48 7.75 13.59
C LYS A 8 9.30 6.75 12.46
N SER A 9 8.30 5.88 12.58
CA SER A 9 7.96 4.95 11.51
C SER A 9 6.46 4.76 11.33
N LEU A 10 6.07 4.59 10.06
CA LEU A 10 4.78 4.02 9.66
C LEU A 10 4.99 2.55 9.33
N ILE A 11 4.08 1.70 9.76
CA ILE A 11 4.04 0.28 9.40
C ILE A 11 2.94 0.10 8.36
N ILE A 12 3.25 -0.52 7.22
CA ILE A 12 2.27 -0.79 6.17
C ILE A 12 2.11 -2.30 6.04
N ASP A 13 0.86 -2.77 6.09
CA ASP A 13 0.44 -4.16 5.93
C ASP A 13 1.29 -5.15 6.75
N PRO A 14 1.22 -5.10 8.10
CA PRO A 14 1.95 -6.04 8.94
C PRO A 14 1.26 -7.41 8.96
N GLY A 15 1.51 -8.25 7.95
CA GLY A 15 0.81 -9.51 7.75
C GLY A 15 1.26 -10.64 8.66
N ALA A 16 2.57 -10.88 8.76
CA ALA A 16 3.10 -12.02 9.50
C ALA A 16 4.42 -11.69 10.21
N ASP A 17 4.82 -12.60 11.13
CA ASP A 17 6.07 -12.55 11.89
C ASP A 17 6.24 -11.27 12.73
N GLU A 18 5.40 -11.14 13.75
CA GLU A 18 5.46 -10.03 14.73
C GLU A 18 6.87 -9.83 15.28
N ASN A 19 7.55 -10.90 15.66
CA ASN A 19 8.90 -10.82 16.26
C ASN A 19 9.91 -10.23 15.26
N PHE A 20 9.81 -10.60 13.99
CA PHE A 20 10.64 -10.03 12.93
C PHE A 20 10.37 -8.54 12.77
N ILE A 21 9.10 -8.12 12.69
CA ILE A 21 8.72 -6.70 12.56
C ILE A 21 9.25 -5.90 13.74
N VAL A 22 9.03 -6.36 14.97
CA VAL A 22 9.54 -5.69 16.21
C VAL A 22 11.05 -5.59 16.20
N SER A 23 11.76 -6.67 15.81
CA SER A 23 13.22 -6.66 15.73
C SER A 23 13.73 -5.64 14.69
N ARG A 24 13.04 -5.51 13.57
CA ARG A 24 13.37 -4.53 12.52
C ARG A 24 13.17 -3.09 13.01
N ILE A 25 12.05 -2.81 13.68
CA ILE A 25 11.76 -1.50 14.28
C ILE A 25 12.86 -1.10 15.27
N LYS A 26 13.23 -2.02 16.17
CA LYS A 26 14.34 -1.81 17.13
C LYS A 26 15.66 -1.52 16.41
N LYS A 27 15.99 -2.32 15.38
CA LYS A 27 17.22 -2.13 14.59
C LYS A 27 17.24 -0.79 13.85
N LEU A 28 16.11 -0.31 13.39
CA LEU A 28 15.96 1.00 12.72
C LEU A 28 16.00 2.16 13.71
N ASN A 29 15.94 1.87 15.02
CA ASN A 29 15.90 2.85 16.10
C ASN A 29 14.80 3.92 15.89
N THR A 30 13.58 3.45 15.55
CA THR A 30 12.43 4.30 15.32
C THR A 30 11.27 3.98 16.24
N THR A 31 10.39 4.96 16.44
CA THR A 31 9.14 4.80 17.19
C THR A 31 7.99 4.68 16.19
N PRO A 32 7.26 3.55 16.16
CA PRO A 32 6.05 3.43 15.35
C PRO A 32 4.99 4.43 15.81
N ILE A 33 4.34 5.10 14.85
CA ILE A 33 3.31 6.12 15.14
C ILE A 33 1.95 5.75 14.56
N ALA A 34 1.91 4.89 13.55
CA ALA A 34 0.67 4.39 12.97
C ALA A 34 0.90 3.12 12.14
N ILE A 35 -0.20 2.40 11.90
CA ILE A 35 -0.30 1.32 10.91
C ILE A 35 -1.20 1.82 9.77
N LEU A 36 -0.78 1.61 8.52
CA LEU A 36 -1.58 1.83 7.31
C LEU A 36 -1.90 0.47 6.69
N LEU A 37 -3.16 0.21 6.37
CA LEU A 37 -3.59 -1.02 5.69
C LEU A 37 -4.04 -0.68 4.27
N THR A 38 -3.51 -1.39 3.30
CA THR A 38 -3.96 -1.28 1.90
C THR A 38 -5.29 -2.00 1.70
N HIS A 39 -5.50 -3.13 2.37
CA HIS A 39 -6.75 -3.91 2.37
C HIS A 39 -6.77 -4.90 3.56
N HIS A 40 -7.84 -5.72 3.67
CA HIS A 40 -8.07 -6.52 4.86
C HIS A 40 -7.87 -8.04 4.71
N HIS A 41 -7.11 -8.52 3.72
CA HIS A 41 -6.76 -9.94 3.67
C HIS A 41 -5.81 -10.32 4.82
N GLU A 42 -5.91 -11.56 5.29
CA GLU A 42 -5.24 -12.02 6.52
C GLU A 42 -3.72 -11.90 6.45
N ASP A 43 -3.14 -12.13 5.29
CA ASP A 43 -1.70 -12.03 5.04
C ASP A 43 -1.16 -10.58 5.05
N HIS A 44 -2.06 -9.57 5.12
CA HIS A 44 -1.73 -8.15 5.32
C HIS A 44 -2.06 -7.66 6.74
N THR A 45 -2.87 -8.39 7.49
CA THR A 45 -3.43 -7.92 8.77
C THR A 45 -3.03 -8.74 9.99
N GLY A 46 -2.38 -9.87 9.84
CA GLY A 46 -2.14 -10.84 10.92
C GLY A 46 -1.43 -10.28 12.16
N CYS A 47 -0.56 -9.26 12.01
CA CYS A 47 0.15 -8.63 13.12
C CYS A 47 -0.42 -7.24 13.51
N VAL A 48 -1.54 -6.80 12.92
CA VAL A 48 -2.13 -5.48 13.21
C VAL A 48 -2.49 -5.34 14.69
N LYS A 49 -3.28 -6.28 15.21
CA LYS A 49 -3.75 -6.24 16.60
C LYS A 49 -2.62 -6.26 17.63
N PRO A 50 -1.66 -7.20 17.57
CA PRO A 50 -0.55 -7.21 18.53
C PRO A 50 0.33 -5.94 18.42
N LEU A 51 0.67 -5.48 17.23
CA LEU A 51 1.52 -4.30 17.07
C LEU A 51 0.81 -3.01 17.48
N SER A 52 -0.46 -2.82 17.11
CA SER A 52 -1.22 -1.64 17.53
C SER A 52 -1.38 -1.56 19.05
N SER A 53 -1.59 -2.70 19.72
CA SER A 53 -1.67 -2.78 21.19
C SER A 53 -0.32 -2.54 21.85
N MET A 54 0.76 -3.16 21.33
CA MET A 54 2.11 -3.04 21.88
C MET A 54 2.62 -1.60 21.86
N TYR A 55 2.41 -0.88 20.76
CA TYR A 55 2.88 0.49 20.57
C TYR A 55 1.86 1.56 20.92
N GLY A 56 0.60 1.19 21.21
CA GLY A 56 -0.48 2.16 21.47
C GLY A 56 -0.80 3.04 20.27
N ILE A 57 -0.71 2.51 19.05
CA ILE A 57 -0.82 3.26 17.81
C ILE A 57 -2.13 2.99 17.06
N LYS A 58 -2.58 4.00 16.31
CA LYS A 58 -3.80 3.93 15.50
C LYS A 58 -3.57 3.15 14.21
N VAL A 59 -4.62 2.45 13.77
CA VAL A 59 -4.70 1.77 12.49
C VAL A 59 -5.55 2.60 11.55
N TYR A 60 -5.02 2.85 10.35
CA TYR A 60 -5.68 3.59 9.28
C TYR A 60 -5.91 2.69 8.08
N ASP A 61 -7.09 2.79 7.50
CA ASP A 61 -7.54 2.00 6.36
C ASP A 61 -8.63 2.73 5.55
N TYR A 62 -9.21 2.06 4.57
CA TYR A 62 -10.32 2.56 3.76
C TYR A 62 -11.48 3.13 4.59
N ASN A 63 -11.77 2.60 5.79
CA ASN A 63 -12.94 2.99 6.58
C ASN A 63 -12.73 4.30 7.34
N ASN A 64 -11.49 4.73 7.55
CA ASN A 64 -11.17 5.90 8.37
C ASN A 64 -10.21 6.89 7.72
N LEU A 65 -9.80 6.65 6.47
CA LEU A 65 -9.10 7.62 5.63
C LEU A 65 -9.89 7.87 4.33
N PHE A 66 -10.20 9.12 4.04
CA PHE A 66 -10.80 9.50 2.76
C PHE A 66 -9.78 9.49 1.65
N GLU A 67 -10.24 9.41 0.40
CA GLU A 67 -9.41 9.65 -0.76
C GLU A 67 -8.87 11.09 -0.77
N GLY A 68 -7.59 11.27 -1.07
CA GLY A 68 -6.92 12.57 -1.13
C GLY A 68 -5.74 12.72 -0.17
N ASN A 69 -5.32 13.95 0.08
CA ASN A 69 -4.10 14.26 0.83
C ASN A 69 -4.28 14.13 2.35
N HIS A 70 -3.31 13.47 2.98
CA HIS A 70 -3.25 13.26 4.42
C HIS A 70 -1.87 13.57 4.97
N GLN A 71 -1.83 13.80 6.28
CA GLN A 71 -0.59 13.95 7.03
C GLN A 71 -0.72 13.24 8.39
N ILE A 72 0.25 12.38 8.69
CA ILE A 72 0.45 11.78 10.01
C ILE A 72 1.82 12.21 10.47
N GLU A 73 1.88 13.16 11.40
CA GLU A 73 3.10 13.80 11.86
C GLU A 73 3.99 14.27 10.70
N ASP A 74 5.20 13.71 10.52
CA ASP A 74 6.15 14.09 9.47
C ASP A 74 5.88 13.43 8.10
N PHE A 75 4.90 12.51 8.03
CA PHE A 75 4.57 11.78 6.82
C PHE A 75 3.39 12.43 6.10
N SER A 76 3.63 12.95 4.90
CA SER A 76 2.58 13.48 4.01
C SER A 76 2.38 12.51 2.87
N PHE A 77 1.15 12.10 2.61
CA PHE A 77 0.80 11.13 1.58
C PHE A 77 -0.60 11.38 1.02
N GLU A 78 -0.87 10.79 -0.10
CA GLU A 78 -2.19 10.74 -0.72
C GLU A 78 -2.77 9.34 -0.58
N VAL A 79 -4.04 9.24 -0.22
CA VAL A 79 -4.83 8.01 -0.26
C VAL A 79 -5.57 7.96 -1.58
N ILE A 80 -5.38 6.90 -2.33
CA ILE A 80 -6.02 6.67 -3.62
C ILE A 80 -6.85 5.38 -3.50
N TYR A 81 -8.15 5.47 -3.76
CA TYR A 81 -8.99 4.28 -3.79
C TYR A 81 -8.69 3.48 -5.06
N THR A 82 -8.12 2.29 -4.88
CA THR A 82 -7.69 1.36 -5.94
C THR A 82 -8.45 0.04 -5.82
N LYS A 83 -9.77 0.14 -5.96
CA LYS A 83 -10.68 -1.01 -5.90
C LYS A 83 -10.41 -1.98 -7.06
N GLY A 84 -10.75 -3.25 -6.85
CA GLY A 84 -10.64 -4.29 -7.86
C GLY A 84 -10.18 -5.62 -7.29
N HIS A 85 -9.06 -5.67 -6.57
CA HIS A 85 -8.68 -6.84 -5.79
C HIS A 85 -9.62 -7.03 -4.60
N SER A 86 -9.97 -5.95 -3.91
CA SER A 86 -11.06 -5.90 -2.94
C SER A 86 -11.85 -4.59 -3.06
N ALA A 87 -13.05 -4.55 -2.52
CA ALA A 87 -13.90 -3.35 -2.50
C ALA A 87 -13.34 -2.21 -1.65
N THR A 88 -12.38 -2.50 -0.77
CA THR A 88 -11.80 -1.56 0.19
C THR A 88 -10.29 -1.36 -0.01
N SER A 89 -9.77 -1.74 -1.18
CA SER A 89 -8.35 -1.55 -1.50
C SER A 89 -7.99 -0.08 -1.70
N VAL A 90 -6.88 0.32 -1.10
CA VAL A 90 -6.31 1.65 -1.21
C VAL A 90 -4.81 1.59 -1.53
N THR A 91 -4.33 2.59 -2.23
CA THR A 91 -2.90 2.84 -2.45
C THR A 91 -2.49 4.06 -1.64
N TYR A 92 -1.34 3.98 -1.00
CA TYR A 92 -0.69 5.11 -0.31
C TYR A 92 0.42 5.67 -1.18
N TYR A 93 0.25 6.88 -1.69
CA TYR A 93 1.25 7.58 -2.51
C TYR A 93 1.98 8.66 -1.70
N PHE A 94 3.29 8.60 -1.68
CA PHE A 94 4.18 9.58 -1.05
C PHE A 94 4.84 10.42 -2.17
N PRO A 95 4.26 11.59 -2.50
CA PRO A 95 4.67 12.35 -3.69
C PRO A 95 6.09 12.90 -3.61
N LYS A 96 6.56 13.27 -2.42
CA LYS A 96 7.93 13.79 -2.23
C LYS A 96 8.99 12.73 -2.48
N GLU A 97 8.71 11.51 -2.05
CA GLU A 97 9.59 10.35 -2.19
C GLU A 97 9.36 9.61 -3.52
N LYS A 98 8.28 9.93 -4.24
CA LYS A 98 7.84 9.28 -5.49
C LYS A 98 7.67 7.78 -5.33
N VAL A 99 6.99 7.35 -4.27
CA VAL A 99 6.75 5.94 -3.99
C VAL A 99 5.27 5.68 -3.71
N MET A 100 4.78 4.51 -4.14
CA MET A 100 3.45 4.00 -3.87
C MET A 100 3.51 2.65 -3.17
N PHE A 101 2.68 2.46 -2.14
CA PHE A 101 2.41 1.17 -1.52
C PHE A 101 1.02 0.75 -1.97
N VAL A 102 0.95 -0.28 -2.80
CA VAL A 102 -0.25 -0.61 -3.56
C VAL A 102 -0.98 -1.86 -3.04
N GLY A 103 -0.40 -2.58 -2.05
CA GLY A 103 -0.94 -3.88 -1.64
C GLY A 103 -1.04 -4.84 -2.82
N ASP A 104 -2.16 -5.55 -2.90
CA ASP A 104 -2.40 -6.54 -3.95
C ASP A 104 -3.12 -5.97 -5.17
N PHE A 105 -2.82 -4.72 -5.51
CA PHE A 105 -3.40 -4.05 -6.67
C PHE A 105 -2.57 -4.26 -7.94
N ILE A 106 -1.30 -3.81 -7.95
CA ILE A 106 -0.36 -3.96 -9.06
C ILE A 106 0.84 -4.76 -8.60
N PHE A 107 1.21 -5.78 -9.36
CA PHE A 107 2.45 -6.54 -9.22
C PHE A 107 3.37 -6.28 -10.41
N TYR A 108 4.57 -6.81 -10.36
CA TYR A 108 5.50 -6.74 -11.49
C TYR A 108 4.90 -7.45 -12.72
N GLU A 109 4.58 -6.67 -13.75
CA GLU A 109 3.95 -7.12 -15.02
C GLU A 109 2.65 -7.92 -14.82
N ASN A 110 1.93 -7.66 -13.72
CA ASN A 110 0.67 -8.35 -13.41
C ASN A 110 -0.20 -7.49 -12.50
N ILE A 111 -1.39 -8.00 -12.15
CA ILE A 111 -2.33 -7.38 -11.19
C ILE A 111 -2.78 -8.39 -10.15
N GLY A 112 -3.35 -7.91 -9.06
CA GLY A 112 -4.03 -8.73 -8.07
C GLY A 112 -5.26 -9.42 -8.67
N ARG A 113 -5.55 -10.62 -8.18
CA ARG A 113 -6.75 -11.37 -8.60
C ARG A 113 -8.02 -10.60 -8.24
N THR A 114 -9.05 -10.76 -9.07
CA THR A 114 -10.33 -10.05 -8.93
C THR A 114 -11.52 -10.98 -8.76
N ASP A 115 -11.28 -12.28 -8.58
CA ASP A 115 -12.29 -13.34 -8.47
C ASP A 115 -12.64 -13.71 -7.01
N LEU A 116 -12.10 -12.98 -6.02
CA LEU A 116 -12.47 -13.11 -4.62
C LEU A 116 -13.82 -12.44 -4.33
N PRO A 117 -14.50 -12.75 -3.20
CA PRO A 117 -15.87 -12.30 -2.93
C PRO A 117 -16.13 -10.79 -3.07
N THR A 118 -15.12 -9.94 -2.88
CA THR A 118 -15.23 -8.48 -3.02
C THR A 118 -14.42 -7.94 -4.20
N GLY A 119 -13.90 -8.84 -5.04
CA GLY A 119 -13.14 -8.51 -6.23
C GLY A 119 -14.05 -8.04 -7.37
N ASP A 120 -13.54 -7.14 -8.22
CA ASP A 120 -14.23 -6.63 -9.40
C ASP A 120 -13.22 -6.24 -10.48
N TYR A 121 -13.22 -6.95 -11.59
CA TYR A 121 -12.30 -6.70 -12.70
C TYR A 121 -12.50 -5.33 -13.34
N LYS A 122 -13.74 -4.84 -13.45
CA LYS A 122 -14.01 -3.53 -14.03
C LYS A 122 -13.48 -2.40 -13.15
N GLU A 123 -13.64 -2.53 -11.83
CA GLU A 123 -13.06 -1.59 -10.89
C GLU A 123 -11.52 -1.65 -10.90
N MET A 124 -10.93 -2.84 -11.11
CA MET A 124 -9.49 -3.01 -11.27
C MET A 124 -8.97 -2.19 -12.45
N ILE A 125 -9.60 -2.31 -13.63
CA ILE A 125 -9.18 -1.55 -14.82
C ILE A 125 -9.33 -0.04 -14.60
N ARG A 126 -10.45 0.43 -14.01
CA ARG A 126 -10.62 1.85 -13.67
C ARG A 126 -9.53 2.36 -12.70
N SER A 127 -9.13 1.53 -11.76
CA SER A 127 -8.07 1.84 -10.81
C SER A 127 -6.70 1.92 -11.50
N ILE A 128 -6.44 1.05 -12.47
CA ILE A 128 -5.22 1.07 -13.30
C ILE A 128 -5.15 2.35 -14.12
N ASP A 129 -6.26 2.74 -14.78
CA ASP A 129 -6.33 3.99 -15.53
C ASP A 129 -6.03 5.20 -14.64
N LYS A 130 -6.66 5.26 -13.45
CA LYS A 130 -6.42 6.31 -12.46
C LYS A 130 -4.95 6.39 -12.06
N ILE A 131 -4.32 5.27 -11.71
CA ILE A 131 -2.90 5.22 -11.34
C ILE A 131 -2.00 5.55 -12.54
N GLY A 132 -2.43 5.25 -13.74
CA GLY A 132 -1.76 5.62 -14.98
C GLY A 132 -1.49 7.11 -15.16
N GLU A 133 -2.27 7.98 -14.53
CA GLU A 133 -2.08 9.44 -14.58
C GLU A 133 -0.93 9.96 -13.69
N TYR A 134 -0.40 9.13 -12.80
CA TYR A 134 0.70 9.52 -11.90
C TYR A 134 2.06 9.53 -12.61
N PRO A 135 3.08 10.21 -12.01
CA PRO A 135 4.41 10.34 -12.61
C PRO A 135 5.06 8.99 -12.91
N ASN A 136 5.62 8.84 -14.10
CA ASN A 136 6.23 7.60 -14.57
C ASN A 136 7.38 7.09 -13.69
N ASP A 137 8.14 7.99 -13.07
CA ASP A 137 9.26 7.68 -12.18
C ASP A 137 8.82 7.26 -10.76
N THR A 138 7.50 7.09 -10.55
CA THR A 138 6.96 6.59 -9.29
C THR A 138 7.34 5.12 -9.10
N LYS A 139 7.98 4.81 -7.98
CA LYS A 139 8.31 3.43 -7.59
C LYS A 139 7.13 2.77 -6.89
N ILE A 140 6.82 1.55 -7.29
CA ILE A 140 5.70 0.75 -6.80
C ILE A 140 6.22 -0.34 -5.86
N TYR A 141 5.65 -0.38 -4.66
CA TYR A 141 5.89 -1.38 -3.63
C TYR A 141 4.62 -2.24 -3.47
N PRO A 142 4.57 -3.43 -4.10
CA PRO A 142 3.42 -4.32 -4.02
C PRO A 142 3.37 -5.10 -2.71
N GLY A 143 2.23 -5.70 -2.39
CA GLY A 143 2.08 -6.61 -1.25
C GLY A 143 2.97 -7.85 -1.39
N HIS A 144 3.09 -8.38 -2.59
CA HIS A 144 3.87 -9.56 -2.91
C HIS A 144 4.82 -9.34 -4.10
N GLY A 145 5.93 -10.09 -4.10
CA GLY A 145 6.89 -10.08 -5.19
C GLY A 145 7.86 -8.89 -5.16
N ARG A 146 8.44 -8.57 -6.31
CA ARG A 146 9.44 -7.51 -6.44
C ARG A 146 8.83 -6.14 -6.69
N THR A 147 9.54 -5.09 -6.31
CA THR A 147 9.19 -3.71 -6.64
C THR A 147 9.33 -3.44 -8.14
N THR A 148 8.58 -2.46 -8.62
CA THR A 148 8.61 -1.99 -10.00
C THR A 148 8.50 -0.47 -10.07
N THR A 149 8.31 0.09 -11.26
CA THR A 149 8.02 1.52 -11.48
C THR A 149 6.79 1.66 -12.36
N LEU A 150 6.11 2.78 -12.24
CA LEU A 150 4.94 3.05 -13.08
C LEU A 150 5.30 3.11 -14.58
N GLU A 151 6.50 3.60 -14.92
CA GLU A 151 7.02 3.57 -16.30
C GLU A 151 7.13 2.15 -16.84
N HIS A 152 7.68 1.23 -16.01
CA HIS A 152 7.82 -0.17 -16.39
C HIS A 152 6.47 -0.82 -16.63
N GLU A 153 5.53 -0.63 -15.68
CA GLU A 153 4.21 -1.24 -15.78
C GLU A 153 3.42 -0.71 -16.99
N LYS A 154 3.46 0.59 -17.25
CA LYS A 154 2.82 1.18 -18.45
C LYS A 154 3.37 0.61 -19.76
N LYS A 155 4.61 0.12 -19.76
CA LYS A 155 5.27 -0.39 -20.98
C LYS A 155 5.11 -1.89 -21.16
N TYR A 156 5.08 -2.67 -20.08
CA TYR A 156 5.21 -4.13 -20.14
C TYR A 156 4.04 -4.89 -19.50
N ASN A 157 3.26 -4.25 -18.64
CA ASN A 157 2.11 -4.86 -18.02
C ASN A 157 0.90 -4.77 -18.97
N GLU A 158 0.40 -5.92 -19.41
CA GLU A 158 -0.70 -5.99 -20.39
C GLU A 158 -1.94 -5.20 -19.93
N TYR A 159 -2.23 -5.16 -18.64
CA TYR A 159 -3.39 -4.46 -18.08
C TYR A 159 -3.32 -2.93 -18.18
N PHE A 160 -2.16 -2.35 -18.40
CA PHE A 160 -1.97 -0.94 -18.72
C PHE A 160 -2.07 -0.66 -20.24
N LEU A 161 -2.08 -1.70 -21.06
CA LEU A 161 -2.09 -1.59 -22.52
C LEU A 161 -3.48 -1.82 -23.13
N PHE A 162 -4.45 -2.34 -22.35
CA PHE A 162 -5.81 -2.52 -22.83
C PHE A 162 -6.50 -1.15 -23.00
N ASP A 163 -7.00 -0.91 -24.20
CA ASP A 163 -7.78 0.26 -24.64
C ASP A 163 -7.03 1.61 -24.68
N LYS A 164 -5.91 1.63 -25.42
CA LYS A 164 -5.39 2.89 -25.98
C LYS A 164 -5.50 2.92 -27.48
#